data_dcbb499e522961130e86a099f6e3ffe1
#
_entry.id   dcbb499e522961130e86a099f6e3ffe1
#
_cell.length_a   1.000
_cell.length_b   1.000
_cell.length_c   1.000
_cell.angle_alpha   90.00
_cell.angle_beta   90.00
_cell.angle_gamma   90.00
#
_symmetry.space_group_name_H-M   'P 1'
#
loop_
_entity.id
_entity.type
_entity.pdbx_description
1 polymer ?
#
loop_
_entity_poly.entity_id
_entity_poly.type
_entity_poly.pdbx_seq_one_letter_code
_entity_poly.pdbx_strand_id
1 'polypeptide(L)'
;MQKGMHTHRERCVRAVQSKDARFDGWFFTAVLTTRIYCRPSCPVVPPKPENMTFYPSAAACQQAGFRACKRCRPDTSPGSPEWNQRADAVARAMRLIADGVVDREGVPGLAARLGYSTRQIERQLLAELGAGPLAIARAQRAQTARLLIETTALPMAEIAFAAGFSSIRAFNETVREVFALSPSELRARVPRQPAVTGPPQG
;
A
#
# COMPACT_ATOMS: atom_id res chain seq x y z
N MET A 1 -27.92 -15.16 -5.55
CA MET A 1 -28.40 -14.10 -6.47
C MET A 1 -29.00 -12.98 -5.62
N GLN A 2 -28.22 -11.93 -5.31
CA GLN A 2 -28.69 -10.82 -4.47
C GLN A 2 -29.29 -9.72 -5.37
N LYS A 3 -30.52 -9.96 -5.80
CA LYS A 3 -31.32 -8.96 -6.52
C LYS A 3 -31.71 -7.83 -5.54
N GLY A 4 -31.33 -6.58 -5.85
CA GLY A 4 -31.99 -5.40 -5.30
C GLY A 4 -31.24 -4.53 -4.30
N MET A 5 -29.90 -4.67 -4.14
CA MET A 5 -29.18 -3.79 -3.19
C MET A 5 -29.36 -2.29 -3.51
N HIS A 6 -29.36 -1.91 -4.79
CA HIS A 6 -29.55 -0.54 -5.25
C HIS A 6 -30.93 0.05 -4.91
N THR A 7 -31.92 -0.77 -4.56
CA THR A 7 -33.27 -0.33 -4.13
C THR A 7 -33.32 0.06 -2.64
N HIS A 8 -32.32 -0.36 -1.84
CA HIS A 8 -32.24 -0.02 -0.42
C HIS A 8 -31.47 1.30 -0.22
N ARG A 9 -32.13 2.41 -0.51
CA ARG A 9 -31.53 3.75 -0.55
C ARG A 9 -30.65 4.08 0.66
N GLU A 10 -31.15 3.91 1.88
CA GLU A 10 -30.42 4.24 3.10
C GLU A 10 -29.13 3.44 3.26
N ARG A 11 -29.16 2.17 2.89
CA ARG A 11 -27.99 1.30 2.93
C ARG A 11 -26.95 1.72 1.90
N CYS A 12 -27.38 2.08 0.70
CA CYS A 12 -26.51 2.61 -0.35
C CYS A 12 -25.87 3.94 0.08
N VAL A 13 -26.65 4.86 0.65
CA VAL A 13 -26.13 6.14 1.16
C VAL A 13 -25.05 5.91 2.22
N ARG A 14 -25.29 5.05 3.21
CA ARG A 14 -24.28 4.72 4.24
C ARG A 14 -23.00 4.15 3.64
N ALA A 15 -23.12 3.21 2.71
CA ALA A 15 -21.96 2.61 2.04
C ALA A 15 -21.12 3.65 1.28
N VAL A 16 -21.74 4.62 0.61
CA VAL A 16 -21.07 5.72 -0.09
C VAL A 16 -20.41 6.68 0.89
N GLN A 17 -21.10 7.05 1.97
CA GLN A 17 -20.57 7.96 2.99
C GLN A 17 -19.35 7.38 3.71
N SER A 18 -19.38 6.08 3.99
CA SER A 18 -18.24 5.34 4.58
C SER A 18 -17.18 4.91 3.56
N LYS A 19 -17.40 5.14 2.26
CA LYS A 19 -16.52 4.72 1.16
C LYS A 19 -16.21 3.21 1.20
N ASP A 20 -17.21 2.41 1.49
CA ASP A 20 -17.07 0.98 1.74
C ASP A 20 -16.86 0.18 0.45
N ALA A 21 -15.60 -0.27 0.24
CA ALA A 21 -15.19 -1.02 -0.93
C ALA A 21 -15.84 -2.41 -1.04
N ARG A 22 -16.41 -2.95 0.05
CA ARG A 22 -17.14 -4.23 0.03
C ARG A 22 -18.38 -4.19 -0.85
N PHE A 23 -18.91 -2.99 -1.11
CA PHE A 23 -20.05 -2.79 -1.99
C PHE A 23 -19.69 -2.44 -3.44
N ASP A 24 -18.40 -2.35 -3.77
CA ASP A 24 -17.98 -2.10 -5.14
C ASP A 24 -18.45 -3.23 -6.07
N GLY A 25 -19.09 -2.85 -7.17
CA GLY A 25 -19.70 -3.80 -8.11
C GLY A 25 -21.11 -4.28 -7.74
N TRP A 26 -21.60 -4.03 -6.52
CA TRP A 26 -22.96 -4.36 -6.10
C TRP A 26 -23.98 -3.33 -6.56
N PHE A 27 -23.57 -2.07 -6.56
CA PHE A 27 -24.36 -0.95 -7.08
C PHE A 27 -23.42 0.19 -7.48
N PHE A 28 -23.96 1.15 -8.22
CA PHE A 28 -23.28 2.37 -8.64
C PHE A 28 -24.09 3.58 -8.19
N THR A 29 -23.37 4.63 -7.75
CA THR A 29 -23.97 5.89 -7.31
C THR A 29 -23.87 6.90 -8.42
N ALA A 30 -24.98 7.38 -8.91
CA ALA A 30 -25.03 8.45 -9.89
C ALA A 30 -25.42 9.77 -9.23
N VAL A 31 -24.64 10.81 -9.52
CA VAL A 31 -24.78 12.16 -8.93
C VAL A 31 -25.57 13.03 -9.89
N LEU A 32 -26.76 13.42 -9.48
CA LEU A 32 -27.71 14.16 -10.32
C LEU A 32 -27.17 15.50 -10.81
N THR A 33 -26.44 16.22 -9.94
CA THR A 33 -25.90 17.56 -10.22
C THR A 33 -24.74 17.58 -11.21
N THR A 34 -23.90 16.53 -11.19
CA THR A 34 -22.68 16.48 -12.02
C THR A 34 -22.79 15.53 -13.20
N ARG A 35 -23.87 14.73 -13.24
CA ARG A 35 -24.09 13.66 -14.25
C ARG A 35 -22.93 12.64 -14.28
N ILE A 36 -22.28 12.40 -13.14
CA ILE A 36 -21.19 11.45 -12.98
C ILE A 36 -21.68 10.27 -12.15
N TYR A 37 -21.34 9.03 -12.56
CA TYR A 37 -21.52 7.86 -11.70
C TYR A 37 -20.19 7.35 -11.16
N CYS A 38 -20.25 6.84 -9.93
CA CYS A 38 -19.13 6.37 -9.13
C CYS A 38 -19.43 4.99 -8.53
N ARG A 39 -18.40 4.28 -8.11
CA ARG A 39 -18.54 3.14 -7.20
C ARG A 39 -18.59 3.61 -5.74
N PRO A 40 -19.13 2.80 -4.79
CA PRO A 40 -19.26 3.17 -3.38
C PRO A 40 -17.95 3.64 -2.72
N SER A 41 -16.82 2.98 -3.02
CA SER A 41 -15.49 3.32 -2.47
C SER A 41 -14.84 4.55 -3.10
N CYS A 42 -15.55 5.33 -3.92
CA CYS A 42 -14.96 6.48 -4.59
C CYS A 42 -14.29 7.45 -3.60
N PRO A 43 -13.03 7.87 -3.86
CA PRO A 43 -12.26 8.72 -2.94
C PRO A 43 -12.74 10.17 -2.88
N VAL A 44 -13.58 10.59 -3.81
CA VAL A 44 -14.14 11.95 -3.81
C VAL A 44 -15.00 12.18 -2.59
N VAL A 45 -15.21 13.45 -2.24
CA VAL A 45 -16.17 13.82 -1.19
C VAL A 45 -17.55 13.28 -1.60
N PRO A 46 -18.22 12.51 -0.73
CA PRO A 46 -19.56 12.00 -1.03
C PRO A 46 -20.54 13.15 -1.34
N PRO A 47 -21.37 13.02 -2.36
CA PRO A 47 -22.41 14.02 -2.61
C PRO A 47 -23.45 14.01 -1.50
N LYS A 48 -24.27 15.05 -1.43
CA LYS A 48 -25.41 15.07 -0.52
C LYS A 48 -26.39 13.96 -0.89
N PRO A 49 -27.04 13.29 0.10
CA PRO A 49 -27.96 12.18 -0.15
C PRO A 49 -29.06 12.48 -1.16
N GLU A 50 -29.63 13.69 -1.13
CA GLU A 50 -30.67 14.11 -2.06
C GLU A 50 -30.23 14.13 -3.54
N ASN A 51 -28.93 14.27 -3.79
CA ASN A 51 -28.34 14.28 -5.13
C ASN A 51 -27.86 12.90 -5.60
N MET A 52 -28.09 11.83 -4.81
CA MET A 52 -27.71 10.47 -5.17
C MET A 52 -28.88 9.69 -5.76
N THR A 53 -28.62 8.96 -6.82
CA THR A 53 -29.46 7.86 -7.28
C THR A 53 -28.60 6.62 -7.49
N PHE A 54 -29.20 5.43 -7.41
CA PHE A 54 -28.45 4.18 -7.39
C PHE A 54 -28.89 3.25 -8.53
N TYR A 55 -27.92 2.62 -9.17
CA TYR A 55 -28.12 1.73 -10.30
C TYR A 55 -27.43 0.38 -10.08
N PRO A 56 -27.96 -0.71 -10.64
CA PRO A 56 -27.41 -2.04 -10.46
C PRO A 56 -26.12 -2.29 -11.29
N SER A 57 -25.85 -1.46 -12.29
CA SER A 57 -24.70 -1.64 -13.18
C SER A 57 -24.21 -0.32 -13.77
N ALA A 58 -22.95 -0.31 -14.20
CA ALA A 58 -22.36 0.80 -14.96
C ALA A 58 -23.15 1.07 -16.25
N ALA A 59 -23.58 0.02 -16.93
CA ALA A 59 -24.40 0.14 -18.15
C ALA A 59 -25.72 0.86 -17.89
N ALA A 60 -26.42 0.55 -16.79
CA ALA A 60 -27.64 1.24 -16.40
C ALA A 60 -27.41 2.73 -16.12
N CYS A 61 -26.28 3.09 -15.48
CA CYS A 61 -25.90 4.50 -15.32
C CYS A 61 -25.67 5.20 -16.67
N GLN A 62 -24.97 4.54 -17.60
CA GLN A 62 -24.69 5.10 -18.93
C GLN A 62 -25.97 5.29 -19.76
N GLN A 63 -26.88 4.32 -19.73
CA GLN A 63 -28.18 4.42 -20.38
C GLN A 63 -29.03 5.58 -19.79
N ALA A 64 -28.90 5.85 -18.51
CA ALA A 64 -29.53 7.00 -17.84
C ALA A 64 -28.80 8.34 -18.09
N GLY A 65 -27.76 8.35 -18.94
CA GLY A 65 -27.04 9.56 -19.36
C GLY A 65 -25.99 10.05 -18.38
N PHE A 66 -25.49 9.19 -17.49
CA PHE A 66 -24.38 9.51 -16.61
C PHE A 66 -23.05 9.06 -17.23
N ARG A 67 -21.98 9.83 -17.01
CA ARG A 67 -20.62 9.46 -17.42
C ARG A 67 -19.81 8.87 -16.26
N ALA A 68 -18.84 8.02 -16.57
CA ALA A 68 -17.96 7.41 -15.59
C ALA A 68 -17.07 8.44 -14.88
N CYS A 69 -16.88 8.25 -13.59
CA CYS A 69 -15.93 9.02 -12.80
C CYS A 69 -14.50 8.67 -13.20
N LYS A 70 -13.70 9.68 -13.61
CA LYS A 70 -12.30 9.50 -14.00
C LYS A 70 -11.39 9.05 -12.84
N ARG A 71 -11.79 9.27 -11.58
CA ARG A 71 -10.98 8.91 -10.41
C ARG A 71 -11.17 7.47 -9.95
N CYS A 72 -12.39 6.97 -9.90
CA CYS A 72 -12.65 5.61 -9.44
C CYS A 72 -12.85 4.60 -10.57
N ARG A 73 -12.91 5.05 -11.83
CA ARG A 73 -13.04 4.19 -13.01
C ARG A 73 -14.10 3.09 -12.82
N PRO A 74 -15.39 3.48 -12.59
CA PRO A 74 -16.44 2.52 -12.35
C PRO A 74 -16.86 1.74 -13.60
N ASP A 75 -16.33 2.13 -14.74
CA ASP A 75 -16.49 1.53 -16.07
C ASP A 75 -15.55 0.33 -16.30
N THR A 76 -14.56 0.12 -15.45
CA THR A 76 -13.62 -1.00 -15.58
C THR A 76 -14.14 -2.27 -14.90
N SER A 77 -13.60 -3.43 -15.28
CA SER A 77 -14.00 -4.72 -14.69
C SER A 77 -13.56 -4.83 -13.24
N PRO A 78 -14.43 -5.32 -12.32
CA PRO A 78 -14.03 -5.61 -10.96
C PRO A 78 -12.79 -6.53 -10.91
N GLY A 79 -11.80 -6.17 -10.10
CA GLY A 79 -10.55 -6.93 -9.97
C GLY A 79 -9.49 -6.63 -11.02
N SER A 80 -9.80 -5.83 -12.06
CA SER A 80 -8.77 -5.39 -13.01
C SER A 80 -7.78 -4.40 -12.36
N PRO A 81 -6.55 -4.23 -12.92
CA PRO A 81 -5.60 -3.23 -12.46
C PRO A 81 -6.18 -1.82 -12.41
N GLU A 82 -7.01 -1.45 -13.40
CA GLU A 82 -7.68 -0.16 -13.45
C GLU A 82 -8.75 0.00 -12.38
N TRP A 83 -9.42 -1.09 -11.99
CA TRP A 83 -10.36 -1.12 -10.89
C TRP A 83 -9.69 -0.90 -9.54
N ASN A 84 -8.52 -1.52 -9.36
CA ASN A 84 -7.75 -1.52 -8.12
C ASN A 84 -6.56 -0.56 -8.14
N GLN A 85 -6.57 0.49 -8.95
CA GLN A 85 -5.44 1.40 -9.18
C GLN A 85 -4.71 1.84 -7.89
N ARG A 86 -5.43 2.02 -6.77
CA ARG A 86 -4.82 2.39 -5.50
C ARG A 86 -4.08 1.23 -4.86
N ALA A 87 -4.72 0.07 -4.76
CA ALA A 87 -4.09 -1.12 -4.20
C ALA A 87 -2.89 -1.53 -5.05
N ASP A 88 -3.00 -1.43 -6.38
CA ASP A 88 -1.88 -1.70 -7.29
C ASP A 88 -0.76 -0.66 -7.13
N ALA A 89 -1.06 0.63 -7.01
CA ALA A 89 -0.07 1.67 -6.79
C ALA A 89 0.69 1.46 -5.47
N VAL A 90 -0.02 1.09 -4.39
CA VAL A 90 0.59 0.78 -3.08
C VAL A 90 1.45 -0.47 -3.18
N ALA A 91 0.97 -1.55 -3.81
CA ALA A 91 1.73 -2.78 -4.01
C ALA A 91 2.99 -2.55 -4.86
N ARG A 92 2.90 -1.75 -5.93
CA ARG A 92 4.05 -1.35 -6.75
C ARG A 92 5.03 -0.48 -5.96
N ALA A 93 4.53 0.47 -5.16
CA ALA A 93 5.36 1.29 -4.29
C ALA A 93 6.14 0.43 -3.30
N MET A 94 5.48 -0.53 -2.64
CA MET A 94 6.13 -1.45 -1.71
C MET A 94 7.24 -2.28 -2.36
N ARG A 95 7.03 -2.79 -3.59
CA ARG A 95 8.08 -3.49 -4.33
C ARG A 95 9.27 -2.58 -4.62
N LEU A 96 9.03 -1.37 -5.15
CA LEU A 96 10.11 -0.42 -5.45
C LEU A 96 10.85 0.06 -4.20
N ILE A 97 10.17 0.18 -3.06
CA ILE A 97 10.82 0.49 -1.79
C ILE A 97 11.70 -0.69 -1.36
N ALA A 98 11.19 -1.93 -1.48
CA ALA A 98 11.97 -3.14 -1.17
C ALA A 98 13.21 -3.27 -2.06
N ASP A 99 13.10 -2.85 -3.32
CA ASP A 99 14.23 -2.78 -4.27
C ASP A 99 15.20 -1.63 -3.98
N GLY A 100 14.99 -0.85 -2.91
CA GLY A 100 15.85 0.25 -2.47
C GLY A 100 15.77 1.52 -3.33
N VAL A 101 14.69 1.73 -4.07
CA VAL A 101 14.50 2.95 -4.89
C VAL A 101 14.51 4.20 -4.01
N VAL A 102 13.85 4.15 -2.85
CA VAL A 102 13.82 5.30 -1.92
C VAL A 102 15.21 5.61 -1.37
N ASP A 103 16.04 4.60 -1.18
CA ASP A 103 17.41 4.76 -0.66
C ASP A 103 18.36 5.39 -1.68
N ARG A 104 18.18 5.08 -2.97
CA ARG A 104 19.01 5.60 -4.06
C ARG A 104 18.51 6.90 -4.67
N GLU A 105 17.18 7.04 -4.81
CA GLU A 105 16.56 8.10 -5.62
C GLU A 105 15.61 8.99 -4.79
N GLY A 106 15.41 8.65 -3.52
CA GLY A 106 14.47 9.35 -2.65
C GLY A 106 13.02 9.11 -3.02
N VAL A 107 12.13 9.83 -2.31
CA VAL A 107 10.68 9.81 -2.60
C VAL A 107 10.34 10.38 -3.99
N PRO A 108 11.05 11.40 -4.50
CA PRO A 108 10.83 11.85 -5.89
C PRO A 108 11.07 10.77 -6.93
N GLY A 109 12.12 9.95 -6.78
CA GLY A 109 12.39 8.83 -7.68
C GLY A 109 11.31 7.75 -7.63
N LEU A 110 10.84 7.41 -6.43
CA LEU A 110 9.71 6.49 -6.26
C LEU A 110 8.46 7.02 -6.98
N ALA A 111 8.13 8.28 -6.78
CA ALA A 111 6.95 8.92 -7.36
C ALA A 111 7.04 8.95 -8.90
N ALA A 112 8.19 9.31 -9.45
CA ALA A 112 8.43 9.34 -10.90
C ALA A 112 8.26 7.96 -11.53
N ARG A 113 8.82 6.90 -10.93
CA ARG A 113 8.68 5.51 -11.42
C ARG A 113 7.25 4.99 -11.39
N LEU A 114 6.43 5.53 -10.50
CA LEU A 114 5.01 5.17 -10.39
C LEU A 114 4.10 6.03 -11.25
N GLY A 115 4.59 7.14 -11.81
CA GLY A 115 3.79 8.11 -12.57
C GLY A 115 2.88 8.97 -11.69
N TYR A 116 3.28 9.24 -10.45
CA TYR A 116 2.55 10.07 -9.49
C TYR A 116 3.40 11.24 -8.98
N SER A 117 2.76 12.23 -8.35
CA SER A 117 3.50 13.22 -7.56
C SER A 117 3.90 12.64 -6.20
N THR A 118 4.98 13.17 -5.58
CA THR A 118 5.42 12.79 -4.23
C THR A 118 4.28 12.88 -3.22
N ARG A 119 3.54 13.98 -3.21
CA ARG A 119 2.39 14.20 -2.33
C ARG A 119 1.28 13.14 -2.51
N GLN A 120 1.05 12.68 -3.75
CA GLN A 120 0.05 11.63 -3.99
C GLN A 120 0.50 10.30 -3.41
N ILE A 121 1.76 9.90 -3.63
CA ILE A 121 2.30 8.64 -3.10
C ILE A 121 2.36 8.67 -1.58
N GLU A 122 2.84 9.74 -0.97
CA GLU A 122 2.86 9.90 0.49
C GLU A 122 1.46 9.75 1.08
N ARG A 123 0.47 10.45 0.52
CA ARG A 123 -0.92 10.39 0.99
C ARG A 123 -1.52 8.99 0.81
N GLN A 124 -1.23 8.30 -0.30
CA GLN A 124 -1.75 6.96 -0.55
C GLN A 124 -1.14 5.94 0.41
N LEU A 125 0.18 5.95 0.59
CA LEU A 125 0.85 5.05 1.53
C LEU A 125 0.42 5.31 2.97
N LEU A 126 0.31 6.58 3.37
CA LEU A 126 -0.17 6.93 4.70
C LEU A 126 -1.61 6.46 4.94
N ALA A 127 -2.49 6.61 3.94
CA ALA A 127 -3.89 6.22 4.05
C ALA A 127 -4.10 4.69 4.10
N GLU A 128 -3.29 3.93 3.37
CA GLU A 128 -3.44 2.46 3.24
C GLU A 128 -2.58 1.69 4.26
N LEU A 129 -1.39 2.20 4.59
CA LEU A 129 -0.39 1.51 5.43
C LEU A 129 -0.09 2.24 6.73
N GLY A 130 -0.64 3.43 6.96
CA GLY A 130 -0.38 4.22 8.16
C GLY A 130 1.03 4.84 8.22
N ALA A 131 1.84 4.70 7.15
CA ALA A 131 3.23 5.18 7.12
C ALA A 131 3.61 5.75 5.75
N GLY A 132 4.46 6.78 5.75
CA GLY A 132 5.01 7.35 4.52
C GLY A 132 6.19 6.53 3.97
N PRO A 133 6.62 6.79 2.71
CA PRO A 133 7.63 5.99 2.02
C PRO A 133 8.98 5.94 2.74
N LEU A 134 9.44 7.03 3.36
CA LEU A 134 10.69 7.05 4.13
C LEU A 134 10.64 6.16 5.38
N ALA A 135 9.51 6.17 6.10
CA ALA A 135 9.33 5.32 7.28
C ALA A 135 9.28 3.84 6.90
N ILE A 136 8.61 3.50 5.78
CA ILE A 136 8.54 2.14 5.25
C ILE A 136 9.94 1.67 4.84
N ALA A 137 10.70 2.47 4.10
CA ALA A 137 12.06 2.14 3.68
C ALA A 137 12.99 1.94 4.90
N ARG A 138 12.86 2.80 5.93
CA ARG A 138 13.61 2.67 7.18
C ARG A 138 13.29 1.36 7.90
N ALA A 139 12.02 0.99 8.00
CA ALA A 139 11.61 -0.26 8.62
C ALA A 139 12.15 -1.48 7.86
N GLN A 140 12.13 -1.44 6.53
CA GLN A 140 12.69 -2.51 5.70
C GLN A 140 14.20 -2.66 5.87
N ARG A 141 14.97 -1.54 5.86
CA ARG A 141 16.41 -1.59 6.15
C ARG A 141 16.70 -2.21 7.52
N ALA A 142 15.93 -1.86 8.53
CA ALA A 142 16.08 -2.44 9.87
C ALA A 142 15.85 -3.96 9.85
N GLN A 143 14.83 -4.45 9.15
CA GLN A 143 14.56 -5.88 9.03
C GLN A 143 15.65 -6.60 8.22
N THR A 144 16.13 -6.01 7.13
CA THR A 144 17.26 -6.57 6.35
C THR A 144 18.51 -6.65 7.21
N ALA A 145 18.82 -5.58 7.97
CA ALA A 145 19.94 -5.56 8.90
C ALA A 145 19.83 -6.68 9.94
N ARG A 146 18.65 -6.83 10.56
CA ARG A 146 18.40 -7.91 11.52
C ARG A 146 18.64 -9.28 10.91
N LEU A 147 18.09 -9.53 9.73
CA LEU A 147 18.28 -10.81 9.03
C LEU A 147 19.78 -11.09 8.81
N LEU A 148 20.53 -10.12 8.30
CA LEU A 148 21.97 -10.26 8.07
C LEU A 148 22.77 -10.46 9.36
N ILE A 149 22.41 -9.75 10.44
CA ILE A 149 23.01 -9.91 11.76
C ILE A 149 22.80 -11.33 12.30
N GLU A 150 21.58 -11.88 12.14
CA GLU A 150 21.18 -13.16 12.68
C GLU A 150 21.69 -14.34 11.83
N THR A 151 21.86 -14.19 10.52
CA THR A 151 22.15 -15.31 9.60
C THR A 151 23.56 -15.32 9.04
N THR A 152 24.36 -14.25 9.24
CA THR A 152 25.70 -14.15 8.67
C THR A 152 26.75 -13.81 9.71
N ALA A 153 28.01 -14.13 9.39
CA ALA A 153 29.18 -13.71 10.18
C ALA A 153 29.81 -12.38 9.69
N LEU A 154 29.16 -11.66 8.76
CA LEU A 154 29.68 -10.44 8.17
C LEU A 154 30.00 -9.37 9.25
N PRO A 155 31.04 -8.55 9.07
CA PRO A 155 31.31 -7.39 9.90
C PRO A 155 30.10 -6.44 9.93
N MET A 156 29.88 -5.79 11.09
CA MET A 156 28.74 -4.87 11.24
C MET A 156 28.75 -3.72 10.24
N ALA A 157 29.93 -3.24 9.84
CA ALA A 157 30.07 -2.22 8.82
C ALA A 157 29.56 -2.69 7.45
N GLU A 158 29.89 -3.93 7.06
CA GLU A 158 29.40 -4.51 5.80
C GLU A 158 27.88 -4.73 5.85
N ILE A 159 27.36 -5.21 6.96
CA ILE A 159 25.90 -5.36 7.15
C ILE A 159 25.19 -4.00 7.03
N ALA A 160 25.74 -2.94 7.60
CA ALA A 160 25.15 -1.62 7.51
C ALA A 160 24.95 -1.19 6.05
N PHE A 161 25.97 -1.32 5.22
CA PHE A 161 25.89 -0.94 3.82
C PHE A 161 25.07 -1.93 2.99
N ALA A 162 25.20 -3.25 3.23
CA ALA A 162 24.39 -4.27 2.56
C ALA A 162 22.89 -4.13 2.86
N ALA A 163 22.51 -3.65 4.05
CA ALA A 163 21.15 -3.35 4.42
C ALA A 163 20.61 -1.99 3.88
N GLY A 164 21.43 -1.24 3.12
CA GLY A 164 21.03 0.01 2.49
C GLY A 164 21.18 1.26 3.37
N PHE A 165 21.97 1.21 4.45
CA PHE A 165 22.26 2.41 5.25
C PHE A 165 23.39 3.22 4.62
N SER A 166 23.25 4.54 4.65
CA SER A 166 24.28 5.47 4.16
C SER A 166 25.46 5.66 5.13
N SER A 167 25.31 5.23 6.38
CA SER A 167 26.35 5.33 7.39
C SER A 167 26.17 4.31 8.52
N ILE A 168 27.27 3.92 9.17
CA ILE A 168 27.28 3.05 10.36
C ILE A 168 26.52 3.71 11.51
N ARG A 169 26.56 5.03 11.61
CA ARG A 169 25.83 5.79 12.65
C ARG A 169 24.33 5.60 12.48
N ALA A 170 23.80 5.85 11.27
CA ALA A 170 22.37 5.68 10.96
C ALA A 170 21.90 4.22 11.17
N PHE A 171 22.73 3.24 10.83
CA PHE A 171 22.50 1.84 11.11
C PHE A 171 22.36 1.57 12.61
N ASN A 172 23.34 1.99 13.44
CA ASN A 172 23.31 1.77 14.88
C ASN A 172 22.11 2.43 15.56
N GLU A 173 21.81 3.69 15.18
CA GLU A 173 20.66 4.42 15.69
C GLU A 173 19.34 3.73 15.33
N THR A 174 19.18 3.32 14.06
CA THR A 174 17.95 2.66 13.61
C THR A 174 17.76 1.29 14.26
N VAL A 175 18.80 0.47 14.34
CA VAL A 175 18.73 -0.86 14.99
C VAL A 175 18.35 -0.72 16.47
N ARG A 176 18.97 0.21 17.20
CA ARG A 176 18.61 0.46 18.61
C ARG A 176 17.18 0.94 18.79
N GLU A 177 16.73 1.84 17.94
CA GLU A 177 15.37 2.39 18.02
C GLU A 177 14.31 1.32 17.71
N VAL A 178 14.54 0.49 16.68
CA VAL A 178 13.56 -0.51 16.26
C VAL A 178 13.55 -1.76 17.14
N PHE A 179 14.72 -2.20 17.63
CA PHE A 179 14.84 -3.48 18.36
C PHE A 179 15.20 -3.32 19.84
N ALA A 180 15.39 -2.09 20.34
CA ALA A 180 15.85 -1.78 21.69
C ALA A 180 17.18 -2.45 22.08
N LEU A 181 18.01 -2.82 21.07
CA LEU A 181 19.30 -3.49 21.22
C LEU A 181 20.31 -2.89 20.24
N SER A 182 21.58 -2.88 20.63
CA SER A 182 22.65 -2.61 19.66
C SER A 182 22.80 -3.79 18.67
N PRO A 183 23.39 -3.56 17.49
CA PRO A 183 23.66 -4.63 16.53
C PRO A 183 24.47 -5.80 17.13
N SER A 184 25.45 -5.49 17.99
CA SER A 184 26.28 -6.51 18.64
C SER A 184 25.50 -7.34 19.67
N GLU A 185 24.62 -6.69 20.45
CA GLU A 185 23.73 -7.39 21.39
C GLU A 185 22.71 -8.25 20.65
N LEU A 186 22.20 -7.77 19.50
CA LEU A 186 21.29 -8.53 18.66
C LEU A 186 21.98 -9.81 18.15
N ARG A 187 23.23 -9.71 17.68
CA ARG A 187 24.02 -10.88 17.25
C ARG A 187 24.30 -11.86 18.39
N ALA A 188 24.61 -11.33 19.57
CA ALA A 188 24.91 -12.18 20.73
C ALA A 188 23.71 -13.05 21.20
N ARG A 189 22.49 -12.65 20.85
CA ARG A 189 21.25 -13.41 21.17
C ARG A 189 20.96 -14.55 20.19
N VAL A 190 21.64 -14.61 19.06
CA VAL A 190 21.45 -15.71 18.11
C VAL A 190 22.04 -16.98 18.71
N PRO A 191 21.26 -18.07 18.87
CA PRO A 191 21.81 -19.36 19.30
C PRO A 191 22.90 -19.79 18.31
N ARG A 192 24.10 -20.06 18.82
CA ARG A 192 25.16 -20.67 17.97
C ARG A 192 24.64 -22.01 17.50
N GLN A 193 24.40 -22.17 16.20
CA GLN A 193 24.21 -23.48 15.62
C GLN A 193 25.45 -24.32 15.92
N PRO A 194 25.29 -25.54 16.48
CA PRO A 194 26.43 -26.44 16.64
C PRO A 194 27.03 -26.67 15.25
N ALA A 195 28.35 -26.56 15.15
CA ALA A 195 29.06 -26.89 13.91
C ALA A 195 28.63 -28.26 13.47
N VAL A 196 28.11 -28.39 12.26
CA VAL A 196 27.84 -29.68 11.64
C VAL A 196 29.20 -30.32 11.46
N THR A 197 29.57 -31.18 12.42
CA THR A 197 30.72 -32.06 12.29
C THR A 197 30.39 -33.00 11.14
N GLY A 198 31.12 -32.84 10.03
CA GLY A 198 31.03 -33.77 8.91
C GLY A 198 31.24 -35.21 9.35
N PRO A 199 30.70 -36.20 8.61
CA PRO A 199 30.87 -37.60 8.96
C PRO A 199 32.36 -37.95 9.05
N PRO A 200 32.76 -38.83 10.01
CA PRO A 200 34.15 -39.28 10.09
C PRO A 200 34.51 -39.98 8.79
N GLN A 201 35.55 -39.48 8.16
CA GLN A 201 36.17 -40.19 7.02
C GLN A 201 36.80 -41.49 7.59
N GLY A 202 36.17 -42.60 7.25
CA GLY A 202 36.72 -43.96 7.46
C GLY A 202 37.45 -44.42 6.18
#